data_88aa021ee3dfb0d0042bcd5dd1a67dea
#
_entry.id   88aa021ee3dfb0d0042bcd5dd1a67dea
#
_cell.length_a   1.000
_cell.length_b   1.000
_cell.length_c   1.000
_cell.angle_alpha   90.00
_cell.angle_beta   90.00
_cell.angle_gamma   90.00
#
_symmetry.space_group_name_H-M   'P 1'
#
loop_
_entity.id
_entity.type
_entity.pdbx_description
1 polymer ?
#
loop_
_entity_poly.entity_id
_entity_poly.type
_entity_poly.pdbx_seq_one_letter_code
_entity_poly.pdbx_strand_id
1 'polypeptide(L)'
;HNTDIMWAGTDIGLVESTDGAESWHIVNSNFSNASTWDMKVKDQGQIVLATHGRGIWTATLDDLKDFVPNPAILPPVLNSVHQVDVDDKYLLKSNVFIKSIYDSLLIKADGVVSGTFYDATEIVDKDYEFEVPEKGDYIIQAFGFKDGAEYPSNQLEITVNPILEAKTSFVTTFSDLVGDEFSLDRFRIGPQSSFEGRLLNSDHPYVDGISEGYDNGYSLTAMLNIPIIITDFRPSIKFKEVVIVEPGDGSSYPAQRFYDYVIIEASKDGINWLKLIDGYDSDKCIPVAGDNCVTWLQAYQTGATGNKDMFKSREIDFDATGYFQEGDTVKVRFRLYSDDLTVGWGWGIDDLYIQAEQPVVLGIEFTKLEKNISIFPNPTNGIFSIEFSDTWKGDVECKIIDIFGREILTKELNNNLGSSSHEIDISTKNDGVFIVQLVQDDRKTMKKIIKE
;
A
#
# COMPACT_ATOMS: atom_id res chain seq x y z
N HIS A 1 26.14 -51.01 1.27
CA HIS A 1 25.35 -50.93 2.51
C HIS A 1 24.37 -52.08 2.53
N ASN A 2 24.20 -52.74 3.67
CA ASN A 2 23.13 -53.72 3.84
C ASN A 2 21.85 -52.93 4.14
N THR A 3 20.92 -52.85 3.17
CA THR A 3 19.64 -52.14 3.29
C THR A 3 18.66 -52.84 4.24
N ASP A 4 18.97 -54.06 4.67
CA ASP A 4 18.12 -54.80 5.59
C ASP A 4 18.33 -54.42 7.06
N ILE A 5 19.44 -53.70 7.36
CA ILE A 5 19.74 -53.20 8.70
C ILE A 5 19.28 -51.73 8.82
N MET A 6 18.36 -51.49 9.72
CA MET A 6 17.82 -50.16 10.01
C MET A 6 17.82 -49.89 11.50
N TRP A 7 18.08 -48.65 11.87
CA TRP A 7 18.01 -48.18 13.26
C TRP A 7 17.00 -47.04 13.38
N ALA A 8 16.25 -47.05 14.46
CA ALA A 8 15.31 -45.98 14.77
C ALA A 8 15.43 -45.54 16.23
N GLY A 9 15.49 -44.24 16.44
CA GLY A 9 15.36 -43.65 17.77
C GLY A 9 13.90 -43.64 18.20
N THR A 10 13.63 -44.11 19.40
CA THR A 10 12.27 -44.18 19.96
C THR A 10 12.24 -43.65 21.40
N ASP A 11 11.04 -43.45 21.96
CA ASP A 11 10.86 -43.06 23.35
C ASP A 11 11.37 -44.12 24.36
N ILE A 12 11.51 -45.36 23.94
CA ILE A 12 12.01 -46.46 24.79
C ILE A 12 13.50 -46.77 24.55
N GLY A 13 14.17 -46.04 23.65
CA GLY A 13 15.57 -46.21 23.32
C GLY A 13 15.82 -46.40 21.82
N LEU A 14 16.97 -47.01 21.51
CA LEU A 14 17.36 -47.32 20.15
C LEU A 14 16.85 -48.75 19.79
N VAL A 15 16.15 -48.82 18.66
CA VAL A 15 15.69 -50.10 18.10
C VAL A 15 16.38 -50.39 16.78
N GLU A 16 16.57 -51.67 16.47
CA GLU A 16 17.20 -52.18 15.27
C GLU A 16 16.28 -53.19 14.55
N SER A 17 16.24 -53.10 13.24
CA SER A 17 15.76 -54.15 12.35
C SER A 17 16.95 -54.72 11.59
N THR A 18 16.97 -56.03 11.36
CA THR A 18 17.98 -56.72 10.55
C THR A 18 17.35 -57.47 9.36
N ASP A 19 16.06 -57.24 9.11
CA ASP A 19 15.23 -57.94 8.12
C ASP A 19 14.43 -57.00 7.21
N GLY A 20 14.93 -55.78 7.00
CA GLY A 20 14.29 -54.80 6.12
C GLY A 20 13.02 -54.17 6.71
N ALA A 21 12.96 -54.01 8.02
CA ALA A 21 11.85 -53.45 8.79
C ALA A 21 10.65 -54.38 9.02
N GLU A 22 10.79 -55.69 8.75
CA GLU A 22 9.75 -56.68 9.05
C GLU A 22 9.59 -56.90 10.56
N SER A 23 10.73 -56.88 11.32
CA SER A 23 10.71 -56.92 12.77
C SER A 23 11.69 -55.96 13.39
N TRP A 24 11.41 -55.50 14.63
CA TRP A 24 12.21 -54.56 15.37
C TRP A 24 12.49 -55.04 16.79
N HIS A 25 13.74 -54.89 17.25
CA HIS A 25 14.14 -55.24 18.60
C HIS A 25 15.01 -54.13 19.21
N ILE A 26 15.01 -54.06 20.54
CA ILE A 26 15.87 -53.08 21.25
C ILE A 26 17.33 -53.48 21.04
N VAL A 27 18.15 -52.51 20.67
CA VAL A 27 19.59 -52.75 20.48
C VAL A 27 20.22 -53.21 21.78
N ASN A 28 20.76 -54.42 21.76
CA ASN A 28 21.43 -55.01 22.91
C ASN A 28 22.85 -54.44 23.05
N SER A 29 22.98 -53.35 23.73
CA SER A 29 24.26 -52.65 23.95
C SER A 29 24.31 -52.02 25.35
N ASN A 30 25.44 -51.43 25.70
CA ASN A 30 25.58 -50.61 26.93
C ASN A 30 24.80 -49.29 26.90
N PHE A 31 24.08 -49.02 25.79
CA PHE A 31 23.21 -47.88 25.65
C PHE A 31 21.98 -48.03 26.56
N SER A 32 21.75 -47.06 27.43
CA SER A 32 20.59 -47.07 28.31
C SER A 32 19.30 -46.91 27.55
N ASN A 33 18.21 -47.54 28.02
CA ASN A 33 16.87 -47.31 27.51
C ASN A 33 16.40 -45.90 27.81
N ALA A 34 16.85 -44.94 27.01
CA ALA A 34 16.50 -43.50 27.12
C ALA A 34 15.90 -43.08 25.78
N SER A 35 14.86 -42.25 25.85
CA SER A 35 14.27 -41.65 24.66
C SER A 35 15.35 -41.05 23.76
N THR A 36 15.42 -41.49 22.52
CA THR A 36 16.41 -41.04 21.52
C THR A 36 15.74 -40.10 20.57
N TRP A 37 16.17 -38.81 20.60
CA TRP A 37 15.54 -37.71 19.86
C TRP A 37 16.18 -37.44 18.50
N ASP A 38 17.49 -37.65 18.40
CA ASP A 38 18.21 -37.47 17.14
C ASP A 38 19.35 -38.48 17.02
N MET A 39 19.65 -38.88 15.80
CA MET A 39 20.73 -39.80 15.47
C MET A 39 21.44 -39.32 14.20
N LYS A 40 22.75 -39.18 14.28
CA LYS A 40 23.59 -38.83 13.13
C LYS A 40 24.74 -39.76 12.96
N VAL A 41 24.99 -40.17 11.73
CA VAL A 41 26.18 -40.88 11.33
C VAL A 41 27.25 -39.89 10.93
N LYS A 42 28.43 -40.04 11.51
CA LYS A 42 29.62 -39.22 11.19
C LYS A 42 30.66 -40.08 10.45
N ASP A 43 31.75 -39.43 10.08
CA ASP A 43 32.86 -40.07 9.41
C ASP A 43 33.42 -41.23 10.24
N GLN A 44 34.04 -42.20 9.58
CA GLN A 44 34.65 -43.36 10.20
C GLN A 44 33.70 -44.27 10.99
N GLY A 45 32.45 -44.33 10.58
CA GLY A 45 31.44 -45.22 11.21
C GLY A 45 30.99 -44.78 12.58
N GLN A 46 31.27 -43.57 13.00
CA GLN A 46 30.78 -43.06 14.28
C GLN A 46 29.30 -42.64 14.19
N ILE A 47 28.49 -43.16 15.08
CA ILE A 47 27.10 -42.76 15.29
C ILE A 47 27.04 -41.90 16.55
N VAL A 48 26.31 -40.78 16.46
CA VAL A 48 26.03 -39.87 17.59
C VAL A 48 24.52 -39.88 17.86
N LEU A 49 24.15 -40.15 19.08
CA LEU A 49 22.76 -40.21 19.56
C LEU A 49 22.50 -39.13 20.59
N ALA A 50 21.47 -38.34 20.39
CA ALA A 50 20.98 -37.37 21.36
C ALA A 50 19.81 -38.00 22.14
N THR A 51 19.91 -38.03 23.47
CA THR A 51 18.91 -38.66 24.34
C THR A 51 18.29 -37.66 25.34
N HIS A 52 17.04 -37.92 25.68
CA HIS A 52 16.38 -37.15 26.72
C HIS A 52 16.87 -37.58 28.13
N GLY A 53 17.52 -36.62 28.85
CA GLY A 53 17.94 -36.82 30.23
C GLY A 53 19.16 -37.72 30.45
N ARG A 54 19.78 -38.23 29.39
CA ARG A 54 20.97 -39.09 29.49
C ARG A 54 22.18 -38.61 28.69
N GLY A 55 22.09 -37.40 28.13
CA GLY A 55 23.16 -36.74 27.36
C GLY A 55 23.31 -37.26 25.93
N ILE A 56 24.54 -37.12 25.42
CA ILE A 56 24.91 -37.53 24.07
C ILE A 56 25.74 -38.83 24.18
N TRP A 57 25.40 -39.78 23.35
CA TRP A 57 26.09 -41.08 23.25
C TRP A 57 26.75 -41.22 21.89
N THR A 58 27.87 -41.91 21.86
CA THR A 58 28.54 -42.25 20.60
C THR A 58 28.82 -43.73 20.53
N ALA A 59 28.70 -44.33 19.35
CA ALA A 59 29.11 -45.68 19.04
C ALA A 59 29.93 -45.68 17.75
N THR A 60 30.86 -46.61 17.64
CA THR A 60 31.60 -46.82 16.39
C THR A 60 31.21 -48.18 15.84
N LEU A 61 30.76 -48.20 14.58
CA LEU A 61 30.43 -49.42 13.84
C LEU A 61 31.57 -49.71 12.85
N ASP A 62 32.26 -50.81 13.08
CA ASP A 62 33.41 -51.17 12.24
C ASP A 62 33.04 -51.35 10.76
N ASP A 63 31.83 -51.83 10.48
CA ASP A 63 31.30 -52.00 9.13
C ASP A 63 31.01 -50.69 8.38
N LEU A 64 30.97 -49.56 9.11
CA LEU A 64 30.75 -48.24 8.54
C LEU A 64 32.01 -47.36 8.55
N LYS A 65 33.20 -47.92 8.84
CA LYS A 65 34.45 -47.11 8.92
C LYS A 65 34.79 -46.39 7.62
N ASP A 66 34.43 -46.98 6.50
CA ASP A 66 34.64 -46.40 5.17
C ASP A 66 33.43 -45.60 4.67
N PHE A 67 32.42 -45.45 5.53
CA PHE A 67 31.21 -44.68 5.20
C PHE A 67 31.51 -43.17 5.38
N VAL A 68 31.56 -42.47 4.30
CA VAL A 68 31.47 -41.02 4.27
C VAL A 68 30.01 -40.67 4.05
N PRO A 69 29.32 -40.06 5.07
CA PRO A 69 27.94 -39.62 4.86
C PRO A 69 27.93 -38.67 3.70
N ASN A 70 27.20 -39.00 2.64
CA ASN A 70 26.88 -37.97 1.66
C ASN A 70 25.85 -37.06 2.32
N PRO A 71 26.20 -35.80 2.65
CA PRO A 71 25.25 -34.90 3.29
C PRO A 71 24.02 -34.82 2.39
N ALA A 72 22.84 -35.05 2.94
CA ALA A 72 21.60 -34.86 2.20
C ALA A 72 21.58 -33.46 1.63
N ILE A 73 21.39 -33.35 0.34
CA ILE A 73 21.21 -32.05 -0.30
C ILE A 73 19.87 -31.50 0.18
N LEU A 74 19.89 -30.46 0.96
CA LEU A 74 18.69 -29.78 1.46
C LEU A 74 18.22 -28.77 0.42
N PRO A 75 16.90 -28.63 0.18
CA PRO A 75 16.40 -27.60 -0.71
C PRO A 75 16.67 -26.20 -0.16
N PRO A 76 16.83 -25.18 -1.02
CA PRO A 76 16.93 -23.80 -0.58
C PRO A 76 15.62 -23.32 0.06
N VAL A 77 15.62 -22.18 0.73
CA VAL A 77 14.42 -21.51 1.22
C VAL A 77 14.32 -20.16 0.57
N LEU A 78 13.20 -19.88 -0.07
CA LEU A 78 12.87 -18.57 -0.60
C LEU A 78 12.25 -17.74 0.52
N ASN A 79 12.98 -16.73 1.02
CA ASN A 79 12.58 -15.92 2.16
C ASN A 79 11.67 -14.76 1.75
N SER A 80 12.01 -14.11 0.63
CA SER A 80 11.24 -12.96 0.13
C SER A 80 11.41 -12.77 -1.37
N VAL A 81 10.42 -12.12 -1.99
CA VAL A 81 10.47 -11.63 -3.38
C VAL A 81 9.86 -10.24 -3.41
N HIS A 82 10.52 -9.31 -4.08
CA HIS A 82 10.08 -7.92 -4.24
C HIS A 82 10.29 -7.45 -5.67
N GLN A 83 9.40 -6.59 -6.16
CA GLN A 83 9.64 -5.87 -7.41
C GLN A 83 10.61 -4.73 -7.15
N VAL A 84 11.60 -4.58 -8.02
CA VAL A 84 12.58 -3.48 -8.00
C VAL A 84 12.28 -2.54 -9.16
N ASP A 85 12.14 -1.26 -8.86
CA ASP A 85 11.82 -0.25 -9.87
C ASP A 85 13.12 0.30 -10.50
N VAL A 86 13.63 -0.37 -11.53
CA VAL A 86 14.81 0.04 -12.29
C VAL A 86 14.53 -0.11 -13.79
N ASP A 87 14.75 0.97 -14.54
CA ASP A 87 14.87 0.98 -16.02
C ASP A 87 13.79 0.24 -16.82
N ASP A 88 12.54 0.63 -16.82
CA ASP A 88 11.46 0.09 -17.66
C ASP A 88 11.39 -1.44 -17.77
N LYS A 89 11.94 -2.17 -16.78
CA LYS A 89 12.00 -3.62 -16.71
C LYS A 89 11.26 -4.16 -15.50
N TYR A 90 10.54 -5.24 -15.70
CA TYR A 90 9.92 -5.98 -14.60
C TYR A 90 10.97 -6.83 -13.88
N LEU A 91 11.82 -6.14 -13.10
CA LEU A 91 12.90 -6.75 -12.33
C LEU A 91 12.38 -7.17 -10.95
N LEU A 92 12.67 -8.41 -10.58
CA LEU A 92 12.38 -8.95 -9.25
C LEU A 92 13.69 -9.24 -8.51
N LYS A 93 13.68 -9.00 -7.22
CA LYS A 93 14.76 -9.35 -6.29
C LYS A 93 14.22 -10.34 -5.27
N SER A 94 14.86 -11.50 -5.19
CA SER A 94 14.55 -12.53 -4.20
C SER A 94 15.69 -12.70 -3.20
N ASN A 95 15.34 -12.92 -1.93
CA ASN A 95 16.28 -13.39 -0.92
C ASN A 95 16.12 -14.90 -0.76
N VAL A 96 17.20 -15.63 -0.94
CA VAL A 96 17.23 -17.11 -0.86
C VAL A 96 18.25 -17.58 0.16
N PHE A 97 17.82 -18.36 1.13
CA PHE A 97 18.72 -19.06 2.03
C PHE A 97 19.25 -20.35 1.36
N ILE A 98 20.52 -20.36 1.06
CA ILE A 98 21.26 -21.48 0.47
C ILE A 98 21.57 -22.50 1.58
N LYS A 99 20.90 -23.66 1.58
CA LYS A 99 21.08 -24.70 2.62
C LYS A 99 22.08 -25.78 2.26
N SER A 100 22.50 -25.84 1.01
CA SER A 100 23.51 -26.78 0.50
C SER A 100 24.31 -26.13 -0.60
N ILE A 101 25.49 -26.65 -0.89
CA ILE A 101 26.30 -26.23 -2.05
C ILE A 101 25.68 -26.81 -3.31
N TYR A 102 25.20 -25.95 -4.19
CA TYR A 102 24.60 -26.36 -5.47
C TYR A 102 25.56 -26.07 -6.63
N ASP A 103 25.38 -26.78 -7.74
CA ASP A 103 26.08 -26.50 -9.00
C ASP A 103 25.50 -25.24 -9.64
N SER A 104 24.21 -24.99 -9.46
CA SER A 104 23.53 -23.76 -9.79
C SER A 104 22.25 -23.59 -8.96
N LEU A 105 21.77 -22.35 -8.87
CA LEU A 105 20.44 -21.99 -8.37
C LEU A 105 19.60 -21.54 -9.55
N LEU A 106 18.43 -22.11 -9.72
CA LEU A 106 17.43 -21.71 -10.69
C LEU A 106 16.31 -20.95 -9.97
N ILE A 107 15.85 -19.85 -10.53
CA ILE A 107 14.62 -19.20 -10.09
C ILE A 107 13.61 -19.32 -11.22
N LYS A 108 12.44 -19.84 -10.89
CA LYS A 108 11.32 -20.01 -11.83
C LYS A 108 10.17 -19.10 -11.43
N ALA A 109 9.58 -18.43 -12.43
CA ALA A 109 8.31 -17.73 -12.33
C ALA A 109 7.28 -18.56 -13.11
N ASP A 110 6.19 -18.98 -12.48
CA ASP A 110 5.17 -19.88 -13.02
C ASP A 110 5.74 -21.14 -13.68
N GLY A 111 6.80 -21.69 -13.08
CA GLY A 111 7.50 -22.88 -13.59
C GLY A 111 8.48 -22.62 -14.75
N VAL A 112 8.55 -21.38 -15.27
CA VAL A 112 9.50 -20.99 -16.33
C VAL A 112 10.77 -20.45 -15.70
N VAL A 113 11.95 -20.90 -16.15
CA VAL A 113 13.23 -20.41 -15.66
C VAL A 113 13.40 -18.93 -16.03
N SER A 114 13.43 -18.07 -15.03
CA SER A 114 13.63 -16.62 -15.14
C SER A 114 15.04 -16.18 -14.75
N GLY A 115 15.79 -17.03 -14.00
CA GLY A 115 17.18 -16.79 -13.63
C GLY A 115 17.94 -18.07 -13.38
N THR A 116 19.24 -18.08 -13.73
CA THR A 116 20.17 -19.18 -13.42
C THR A 116 21.47 -18.59 -12.86
N PHE A 117 21.84 -19.03 -11.65
CA PHE A 117 22.95 -18.48 -10.88
C PHE A 117 23.93 -19.60 -10.51
N TYR A 118 25.24 -19.37 -10.68
CA TYR A 118 26.29 -20.37 -10.44
C TYR A 118 27.13 -20.09 -9.19
N ASP A 119 26.66 -19.17 -8.34
CA ASP A 119 27.35 -18.70 -7.16
C ASP A 119 26.72 -19.16 -5.83
N ALA A 120 25.86 -20.18 -5.89
CA ALA A 120 25.26 -20.84 -4.71
C ALA A 120 26.24 -21.83 -4.08
N THR A 121 27.45 -21.37 -3.76
CA THR A 121 28.59 -22.20 -3.32
C THR A 121 28.85 -22.11 -1.81
N GLU A 122 28.04 -21.35 -1.08
CA GLU A 122 28.16 -21.16 0.36
C GLU A 122 26.78 -21.27 1.02
N ILE A 123 26.73 -21.73 2.29
CA ILE A 123 25.49 -21.78 3.07
C ILE A 123 25.25 -20.41 3.68
N VAL A 124 24.42 -19.61 3.02
CA VAL A 124 24.20 -18.20 3.36
C VAL A 124 22.87 -17.69 2.78
N ASP A 125 22.32 -16.63 3.37
CA ASP A 125 21.27 -15.84 2.72
C ASP A 125 21.86 -14.98 1.61
N LYS A 126 21.28 -15.04 0.42
CA LYS A 126 21.77 -14.32 -0.74
C LYS A 126 20.65 -13.76 -1.59
N ASP A 127 20.88 -12.55 -2.09
CA ASP A 127 19.94 -11.88 -2.99
C ASP A 127 20.24 -12.21 -4.45
N TYR A 128 19.18 -12.46 -5.22
CA TYR A 128 19.23 -12.73 -6.66
C TYR A 128 18.22 -11.86 -7.39
N GLU A 129 18.67 -11.26 -8.49
CA GLU A 129 17.83 -10.44 -9.37
C GLU A 129 17.54 -11.19 -10.68
N PHE A 130 16.29 -11.11 -11.14
CA PHE A 130 15.81 -11.76 -12.35
C PHE A 130 14.65 -10.98 -12.95
N GLU A 131 14.42 -11.13 -14.26
CA GLU A 131 13.35 -10.43 -14.98
C GLU A 131 12.16 -11.37 -15.20
N VAL A 132 10.94 -10.78 -15.19
CA VAL A 132 9.72 -11.40 -15.70
C VAL A 132 9.20 -10.62 -16.90
N PRO A 133 8.44 -11.24 -17.83
CA PRO A 133 8.14 -10.64 -19.13
C PRO A 133 7.18 -9.45 -19.06
N GLU A 134 6.25 -9.43 -18.12
CA GLU A 134 5.20 -8.42 -18.03
C GLU A 134 4.65 -8.27 -16.59
N LYS A 135 3.76 -7.31 -16.38
CA LYS A 135 2.99 -7.19 -15.13
C LYS A 135 2.02 -8.35 -14.98
N GLY A 136 1.72 -8.72 -13.74
CA GLY A 136 0.75 -9.79 -13.42
C GLY A 136 1.12 -10.52 -12.15
N ASP A 137 0.35 -11.54 -11.83
CA ASP A 137 0.59 -12.39 -10.67
C ASP A 137 1.53 -13.52 -11.05
N TYR A 138 2.51 -13.80 -10.21
CA TYR A 138 3.50 -14.85 -10.41
C TYR A 138 3.68 -15.70 -9.17
N ILE A 139 3.88 -17.00 -9.39
CA ILE A 139 4.37 -17.93 -8.36
C ILE A 139 5.87 -18.10 -8.57
N ILE A 140 6.66 -17.65 -7.59
CA ILE A 140 8.12 -17.71 -7.62
C ILE A 140 8.60 -18.89 -6.77
N GLN A 141 9.54 -19.64 -7.33
CA GLN A 141 10.17 -20.77 -6.65
C GLN A 141 11.66 -20.88 -7.00
N ALA A 142 12.50 -21.08 -5.99
CA ALA A 142 13.92 -21.34 -6.18
C ALA A 142 14.19 -22.85 -6.21
N PHE A 143 15.16 -23.26 -7.01
CA PHE A 143 15.60 -24.67 -7.13
C PHE A 143 17.11 -24.75 -7.00
N GLY A 144 17.61 -25.45 -5.99
CA GLY A 144 18.99 -25.88 -5.98
C GLY A 144 19.21 -27.00 -7.01
N PHE A 145 20.15 -26.84 -7.92
CA PHE A 145 20.51 -27.88 -8.88
C PHE A 145 21.84 -28.53 -8.48
N LYS A 146 21.84 -29.85 -8.31
CA LYS A 146 23.04 -30.61 -7.92
C LYS A 146 23.02 -32.00 -8.52
N ASP A 147 24.14 -32.39 -9.15
CA ASP A 147 24.35 -33.74 -9.71
C ASP A 147 23.18 -34.22 -10.62
N GLY A 148 22.59 -33.28 -11.40
CA GLY A 148 21.49 -33.57 -12.33
C GLY A 148 20.09 -33.61 -11.70
N ALA A 149 19.94 -33.29 -10.42
CA ALA A 149 18.67 -33.24 -9.72
C ALA A 149 18.30 -31.79 -9.28
N GLU A 150 16.99 -31.49 -9.27
CA GLU A 150 16.43 -30.24 -8.76
C GLU A 150 15.89 -30.44 -7.32
N TYR A 151 16.19 -29.47 -6.45
CA TYR A 151 15.74 -29.43 -5.06
C TYR A 151 14.89 -28.15 -4.86
N PRO A 152 13.54 -28.26 -4.87
CA PRO A 152 12.66 -27.09 -4.84
C PRO A 152 12.55 -26.45 -3.45
N SER A 153 12.53 -25.12 -3.40
CA SER A 153 12.16 -24.33 -2.21
C SER A 153 10.65 -24.36 -1.95
N ASN A 154 10.21 -23.66 -0.89
CA ASN A 154 8.84 -23.14 -0.81
C ASN A 154 8.54 -22.19 -1.98
N GLN A 155 7.25 -21.93 -2.21
CA GLN A 155 6.75 -20.98 -3.19
C GLN A 155 6.34 -19.68 -2.51
N LEU A 156 6.51 -18.55 -3.21
CA LEU A 156 5.95 -17.25 -2.84
C LEU A 156 5.18 -16.68 -4.02
N GLU A 157 4.06 -16.04 -3.72
CA GLU A 157 3.26 -15.31 -4.68
C GLU A 157 3.66 -13.83 -4.68
N ILE A 158 3.69 -13.21 -5.86
CA ILE A 158 3.94 -11.78 -6.01
C ILE A 158 3.09 -11.21 -7.15
N THR A 159 2.47 -10.07 -6.90
CA THR A 159 1.88 -9.24 -7.96
C THR A 159 2.92 -8.26 -8.48
N VAL A 160 3.28 -8.38 -9.75
CA VAL A 160 4.18 -7.46 -10.45
C VAL A 160 3.35 -6.32 -11.01
N ASN A 161 3.63 -5.12 -10.51
CA ASN A 161 2.88 -3.91 -10.83
C ASN A 161 3.34 -3.28 -12.14
N PRO A 162 2.47 -2.50 -12.83
CA PRO A 162 2.86 -1.78 -14.04
C PRO A 162 3.97 -0.76 -13.76
N ILE A 163 4.88 -0.59 -14.69
CA ILE A 163 5.88 0.47 -14.69
C ILE A 163 5.29 1.66 -15.44
N LEU A 164 5.10 2.78 -14.74
CA LEU A 164 4.55 4.00 -15.29
C LEU A 164 5.58 5.12 -15.24
N GLU A 165 5.51 6.04 -16.20
CA GLU A 165 6.41 7.20 -16.27
C GLU A 165 6.28 8.07 -15.02
N ALA A 166 7.42 8.47 -14.45
CA ALA A 166 7.46 9.32 -13.27
C ALA A 166 6.93 10.74 -13.58
N LYS A 167 6.17 11.31 -12.66
CA LYS A 167 5.57 12.63 -12.78
C LYS A 167 5.96 13.53 -11.62
N THR A 168 5.98 14.84 -11.87
CA THR A 168 6.16 15.84 -10.81
C THR A 168 4.87 16.18 -10.08
N SER A 169 3.71 15.74 -10.57
CA SER A 169 2.43 15.95 -9.92
C SER A 169 1.41 14.89 -10.33
N PHE A 170 0.45 14.64 -9.44
CA PHE A 170 -0.69 13.75 -9.73
C PHE A 170 -1.95 14.32 -9.09
N VAL A 171 -3.07 14.26 -9.81
CA VAL A 171 -4.38 14.74 -9.34
C VAL A 171 -5.46 13.74 -9.76
N THR A 172 -6.33 13.40 -8.83
CA THR A 172 -7.52 12.59 -9.13
C THR A 172 -8.64 12.81 -8.12
N THR A 173 -9.87 12.76 -8.60
CA THR A 173 -11.10 12.58 -7.80
C THR A 173 -11.57 11.12 -7.87
N PHE A 174 -10.70 10.21 -8.29
CA PHE A 174 -10.97 8.78 -8.54
C PHE A 174 -12.06 8.49 -9.56
N SER A 175 -12.70 9.50 -10.14
CA SER A 175 -13.74 9.33 -11.15
C SER A 175 -13.20 9.16 -12.57
N ASP A 176 -11.99 9.61 -12.81
CA ASP A 176 -11.31 9.71 -14.10
C ASP A 176 -10.19 8.68 -14.31
N LEU A 177 -9.98 7.77 -13.35
CA LEU A 177 -8.95 6.75 -13.43
C LEU A 177 -9.31 5.62 -14.38
N VAL A 178 -8.32 5.16 -15.16
CA VAL A 178 -8.52 4.18 -16.24
C VAL A 178 -7.96 2.78 -15.96
N GLY A 179 -7.28 2.58 -14.82
CA GLY A 179 -7.01 1.22 -14.36
C GLY A 179 -5.64 0.92 -13.75
N ASP A 180 -4.54 1.34 -14.37
CA ASP A 180 -3.19 0.93 -13.93
C ASP A 180 -2.53 1.91 -12.93
N GLU A 181 -3.19 3.00 -12.58
CA GLU A 181 -2.62 4.03 -11.73
C GLU A 181 -2.43 3.57 -10.28
N PHE A 182 -3.22 2.61 -9.81
CA PHE A 182 -3.13 2.06 -8.47
C PHE A 182 -3.04 0.54 -8.46
N SER A 183 -2.21 0.01 -7.59
CA SER A 183 -2.24 -1.38 -7.15
C SER A 183 -2.95 -1.46 -5.81
N LEU A 184 -3.95 -2.33 -5.71
CA LEU A 184 -4.90 -2.38 -4.62
C LEU A 184 -4.91 -3.78 -4.00
N ASP A 185 -4.65 -3.85 -2.69
CA ASP A 185 -4.86 -5.03 -1.87
C ASP A 185 -5.90 -4.70 -0.80
N ARG A 186 -7.09 -5.30 -0.90
CA ARG A 186 -8.26 -5.02 -0.03
C ARG A 186 -8.66 -3.54 0.03
N PHE A 187 -8.25 -2.80 -0.99
CA PHE A 187 -8.76 -1.49 -1.34
C PHE A 187 -9.47 -1.57 -2.69
N ARG A 188 -10.33 -0.62 -2.96
CA ARG A 188 -11.03 -0.48 -4.25
C ARG A 188 -11.24 0.99 -4.60
N ILE A 189 -11.35 1.28 -5.88
CA ILE A 189 -11.78 2.57 -6.39
C ILE A 189 -13.20 2.41 -6.93
N GLY A 190 -14.18 2.96 -6.22
CA GLY A 190 -15.56 2.77 -6.58
C GLY A 190 -16.54 3.64 -5.79
N PRO A 191 -17.83 3.58 -6.15
CA PRO A 191 -18.88 4.28 -5.42
C PRO A 191 -19.03 3.66 -4.03
N GLN A 192 -19.27 4.53 -3.04
CA GLN A 192 -19.55 4.14 -1.67
C GLN A 192 -20.86 4.77 -1.21
N SER A 193 -21.69 4.00 -0.49
CA SER A 193 -22.95 4.49 0.05
C SER A 193 -22.73 5.72 0.93
N SER A 194 -23.58 6.73 0.80
CA SER A 194 -23.51 8.01 1.53
C SER A 194 -22.35 8.95 1.12
N PHE A 195 -21.68 8.67 0.01
CA PHE A 195 -20.70 9.53 -0.62
C PHE A 195 -21.14 9.92 -2.04
N GLU A 196 -20.54 10.98 -2.57
CA GLU A 196 -20.75 11.40 -3.96
C GLU A 196 -19.56 10.93 -4.80
N GLY A 197 -19.82 10.41 -6.00
CA GLY A 197 -18.74 9.97 -6.89
C GLY A 197 -18.11 8.63 -6.50
N ARG A 198 -16.82 8.49 -6.80
CA ARG A 198 -15.99 7.30 -6.54
C ARG A 198 -14.90 7.70 -5.55
N LEU A 199 -14.55 6.82 -4.66
CA LEU A 199 -13.52 6.98 -3.65
C LEU A 199 -12.44 5.90 -3.85
N LEU A 200 -11.22 6.17 -3.38
CA LEU A 200 -10.30 5.13 -2.96
C LEU A 200 -10.68 4.72 -1.55
N ASN A 201 -11.09 3.49 -1.37
CA ASN A 201 -11.59 3.03 -0.08
C ASN A 201 -11.15 1.60 0.23
N SER A 202 -10.89 1.31 1.51
CA SER A 202 -10.71 -0.05 2.01
C SER A 202 -12.00 -0.86 1.87
N ASP A 203 -11.99 -2.15 2.13
CA ASP A 203 -13.22 -2.90 2.39
C ASP A 203 -13.96 -2.31 3.59
N HIS A 204 -15.29 -2.45 3.62
CA HIS A 204 -16.16 -1.91 4.65
C HIS A 204 -17.18 -2.96 5.17
N PRO A 205 -17.00 -3.55 6.35
CA PRO A 205 -15.80 -3.43 7.20
C PRO A 205 -14.54 -4.01 6.51
N TYR A 206 -13.39 -3.58 6.94
CA TYR A 206 -12.13 -4.18 6.51
C TYR A 206 -11.92 -5.53 7.22
N VAL A 207 -10.93 -6.30 6.77
CA VAL A 207 -10.58 -7.61 7.32
C VAL A 207 -9.60 -7.47 8.49
N ASP A 208 -9.70 -8.38 9.47
CA ASP A 208 -8.72 -8.53 10.54
C ASP A 208 -7.62 -9.55 10.18
N GLY A 209 -6.55 -9.56 10.96
CA GLY A 209 -5.43 -10.48 10.74
C GLY A 209 -5.82 -11.95 10.87
N ILE A 210 -6.76 -12.30 11.74
CA ILE A 210 -7.24 -13.69 11.90
C ILE A 210 -8.03 -14.13 10.68
N SER A 211 -8.95 -13.31 10.18
CA SER A 211 -9.77 -13.63 9.00
C SER A 211 -8.92 -13.92 7.77
N GLU A 212 -7.77 -13.28 7.66
CA GLU A 212 -6.81 -13.48 6.56
C GLU A 212 -5.72 -14.53 6.90
N GLY A 213 -5.75 -15.13 8.08
CA GLY A 213 -4.78 -16.16 8.50
C GLY A 213 -3.44 -15.62 9.01
N TYR A 214 -3.41 -14.38 9.49
CA TYR A 214 -2.22 -13.72 10.05
C TYR A 214 -2.37 -13.53 11.56
N ASP A 215 -1.63 -14.28 12.37
CA ASP A 215 -1.68 -14.23 13.84
C ASP A 215 -1.26 -12.86 14.45
N ASN A 216 -0.62 -12.00 13.66
CA ASN A 216 -0.08 -10.72 14.12
C ASN A 216 -0.66 -9.50 13.37
N GLY A 217 -1.82 -9.66 12.75
CA GLY A 217 -2.47 -8.61 11.98
C GLY A 217 -2.19 -8.65 10.49
N TYR A 218 -2.87 -7.78 9.76
CA TYR A 218 -2.84 -7.69 8.31
C TYR A 218 -2.71 -6.23 7.85
N SER A 219 -2.10 -6.02 6.69
CA SER A 219 -1.97 -4.69 6.08
C SER A 219 -2.70 -4.65 4.74
N LEU A 220 -3.74 -3.84 4.68
CA LEU A 220 -4.44 -3.51 3.45
C LEU A 220 -3.74 -2.32 2.79
N THR A 221 -3.51 -2.37 1.48
CA THR A 221 -2.72 -1.34 0.82
C THR A 221 -3.33 -0.81 -0.47
N ALA A 222 -3.11 0.48 -0.72
CA ALA A 222 -3.34 1.10 -2.01
C ALA A 222 -2.07 1.87 -2.40
N MET A 223 -1.38 1.41 -3.43
CA MET A 223 -0.13 2.00 -3.90
C MET A 223 -0.35 2.73 -5.23
N LEU A 224 0.09 3.98 -5.31
CA LEU A 224 0.16 4.71 -6.56
C LEU A 224 1.32 4.16 -7.39
N ASN A 225 1.03 3.61 -8.57
CA ASN A 225 2.02 3.04 -9.48
C ASN A 225 2.82 4.10 -10.25
N ILE A 226 2.31 5.34 -10.33
CA ILE A 226 3.01 6.46 -10.93
C ILE A 226 4.05 6.96 -9.92
N PRO A 227 5.36 6.84 -10.20
CA PRO A 227 6.39 7.40 -9.34
C PRO A 227 6.30 8.94 -9.32
N ILE A 228 6.56 9.56 -8.18
CA ILE A 228 6.52 11.01 -8.01
C ILE A 228 7.95 11.54 -7.84
N ILE A 229 8.34 12.47 -8.70
CA ILE A 229 9.59 13.22 -8.53
C ILE A 229 9.30 14.39 -7.58
N ILE A 230 9.97 14.41 -6.43
CA ILE A 230 9.78 15.45 -5.43
C ILE A 230 10.41 16.76 -5.93
N THR A 231 9.63 17.83 -5.86
CA THR A 231 10.04 19.17 -6.28
C THR A 231 10.17 20.10 -5.07
N ASP A 232 10.91 21.20 -5.20
CA ASP A 232 11.00 22.27 -4.19
C ASP A 232 9.71 23.08 -4.08
N PHE A 233 8.87 23.02 -5.11
CA PHE A 233 7.61 23.74 -5.15
C PHE A 233 6.46 22.85 -4.65
N ARG A 234 6.01 23.15 -3.41
CA ARG A 234 4.86 22.46 -2.76
C ARG A 234 5.02 20.93 -2.68
N PRO A 235 6.05 20.44 -2.03
CA PRO A 235 6.31 19.00 -1.91
C PRO A 235 5.31 18.34 -0.95
N SER A 236 4.00 18.41 -1.26
CA SER A 236 2.94 17.92 -0.37
C SER A 236 1.94 17.02 -1.07
N ILE A 237 1.34 16.13 -0.28
CA ILE A 237 0.17 15.33 -0.63
C ILE A 237 -1.03 15.90 0.10
N LYS A 238 -2.11 16.19 -0.63
CA LYS A 238 -3.38 16.69 -0.09
C LYS A 238 -4.51 15.78 -0.50
N PHE A 239 -5.41 15.48 0.42
CA PHE A 239 -6.60 14.69 0.16
C PHE A 239 -7.67 14.94 1.21
N LYS A 240 -8.89 14.44 0.95
CA LYS A 240 -9.95 14.33 1.94
C LYS A 240 -10.08 12.89 2.39
N GLU A 241 -10.38 12.69 3.66
CA GLU A 241 -10.48 11.34 4.21
C GLU A 241 -11.56 11.18 5.27
N VAL A 242 -12.02 9.94 5.43
CA VAL A 242 -12.82 9.47 6.57
C VAL A 242 -12.14 8.22 7.11
N VAL A 243 -11.76 8.24 8.39
CA VAL A 243 -11.07 7.13 9.07
C VAL A 243 -11.92 6.65 10.25
N ILE A 244 -12.46 5.44 10.14
CA ILE A 244 -13.23 4.80 11.20
C ILE A 244 -12.67 3.40 11.41
N VAL A 245 -11.56 3.34 12.16
CA VAL A 245 -10.82 2.12 12.51
C VAL A 245 -10.82 1.94 14.03
N GLU A 246 -10.45 0.78 14.53
CA GLU A 246 -10.38 0.53 15.96
C GLU A 246 -9.36 1.49 16.62
N PRO A 247 -9.78 2.28 17.64
CA PRO A 247 -8.86 3.18 18.33
C PRO A 247 -7.99 2.42 19.32
N GLY A 248 -6.71 2.78 19.37
CA GLY A 248 -5.76 2.23 20.33
C GLY A 248 -5.83 2.87 21.72
N ASP A 249 -5.01 2.39 22.63
CA ASP A 249 -4.95 2.82 24.05
C ASP A 249 -4.19 4.14 24.30
N GLY A 250 -4.02 4.98 23.28
CA GLY A 250 -3.57 6.34 23.48
C GLY A 250 -2.09 6.61 23.42
N SER A 251 -1.31 5.83 22.70
CA SER A 251 0.08 6.16 22.39
C SER A 251 0.28 6.61 20.96
N SER A 252 1.42 7.26 20.70
CA SER A 252 1.79 7.68 19.37
C SER A 252 2.51 6.56 18.61
N TYR A 253 2.25 6.46 17.30
CA TYR A 253 3.01 5.60 16.40
C TYR A 253 4.51 5.94 16.42
N PRO A 254 5.45 4.96 16.26
CA PRO A 254 5.23 3.52 16.08
C PRO A 254 5.21 2.73 17.40
N ALA A 255 5.29 3.41 18.52
CA ALA A 255 5.75 2.83 19.78
C ALA A 255 4.68 2.12 20.57
N GLN A 256 3.52 1.86 20.07
CA GLN A 256 2.69 1.04 20.87
C GLN A 256 1.26 1.43 21.05
N ARG A 257 0.40 0.49 20.95
CA ARG A 257 -0.99 0.45 21.33
C ARG A 257 -1.95 1.15 20.36
N PHE A 258 -1.57 1.26 19.08
CA PHE A 258 -2.56 1.17 18.05
C PHE A 258 -3.01 -0.30 18.00
N TYR A 259 -4.29 -0.51 17.96
CA TYR A 259 -4.86 -1.75 17.50
C TYR A 259 -4.89 -1.68 15.97
N ASP A 260 -5.72 -0.82 15.42
CA ASP A 260 -5.72 -0.54 14.00
C ASP A 260 -5.25 0.89 13.73
N TYR A 261 -4.66 1.13 12.55
CA TYR A 261 -4.25 2.47 12.16
C TYR A 261 -4.14 2.61 10.64
N VAL A 262 -4.22 3.86 10.19
CA VAL A 262 -3.90 4.24 8.83
C VAL A 262 -2.60 5.03 8.80
N ILE A 263 -1.83 4.88 7.70
CA ILE A 263 -0.54 5.55 7.53
C ILE A 263 -0.28 5.80 6.05
N ILE A 264 0.39 6.90 5.76
CA ILE A 264 0.86 7.23 4.42
C ILE A 264 2.37 7.09 4.40
N GLU A 265 2.87 6.30 3.47
CA GLU A 265 4.27 5.94 3.33
C GLU A 265 4.76 6.20 1.91
N ALA A 266 6.07 6.42 1.77
CA ALA A 266 6.73 6.50 0.49
C ALA A 266 7.96 5.61 0.45
N SER A 267 8.40 5.24 -0.76
CA SER A 267 9.56 4.41 -0.99
C SER A 267 10.31 4.85 -2.25
N LYS A 268 11.66 4.84 -2.18
CA LYS A 268 12.54 5.11 -3.32
C LYS A 268 12.86 3.85 -4.14
N ASP A 269 12.68 2.68 -3.55
CA ASP A 269 13.08 1.38 -4.11
C ASP A 269 11.94 0.36 -4.21
N GLY A 270 10.72 0.73 -3.77
CA GLY A 270 9.58 -0.17 -3.72
C GLY A 270 9.63 -1.23 -2.60
N ILE A 271 10.74 -1.31 -1.87
CA ILE A 271 10.99 -2.32 -0.82
C ILE A 271 10.95 -1.66 0.57
N ASN A 272 11.72 -0.59 0.76
CA ASN A 272 11.85 0.10 2.03
C ASN A 272 10.82 1.25 2.10
N TRP A 273 9.75 1.02 2.82
CA TRP A 273 8.67 1.97 3.00
C TRP A 273 8.89 2.80 4.25
N LEU A 274 8.95 4.11 4.08
CA LEU A 274 9.18 5.07 5.16
C LEU A 274 7.93 5.94 5.33
N LYS A 275 7.55 6.18 6.57
CA LYS A 275 6.39 7.02 6.90
C LYS A 275 6.59 8.47 6.42
N LEU A 276 5.56 9.06 5.86
CA LEU A 276 5.49 10.51 5.62
C LEU A 276 4.97 11.26 6.85
N ILE A 277 4.06 10.62 7.59
CA ILE A 277 3.57 11.08 8.90
C ILE A 277 3.45 9.87 9.82
N ASP A 278 3.27 10.11 11.11
CA ASP A 278 2.90 9.04 12.06
C ASP A 278 1.55 8.45 11.71
N GLY A 279 1.38 7.14 11.95
CA GLY A 279 0.09 6.47 11.85
C GLY A 279 -0.94 7.05 12.83
N TYR A 280 -2.21 6.95 12.50
CA TYR A 280 -3.32 7.46 13.30
C TYR A 280 -4.56 6.58 13.14
N ASP A 281 -5.48 6.69 14.09
CA ASP A 281 -6.75 5.97 14.18
C ASP A 281 -7.93 6.92 14.34
N SER A 282 -9.11 6.40 14.69
CA SER A 282 -10.32 7.19 14.89
C SER A 282 -10.24 8.19 16.06
N ASP A 283 -9.41 7.94 17.07
CA ASP A 283 -9.23 8.79 18.26
C ASP A 283 -7.96 9.65 18.16
N LYS A 284 -6.92 9.10 17.55
CA LYS A 284 -5.58 9.68 17.54
C LYS A 284 -5.16 10.23 16.19
N CYS A 285 -6.11 10.68 15.37
CA CYS A 285 -5.74 11.31 14.12
C CYS A 285 -4.85 12.54 14.38
N ILE A 286 -3.92 12.80 13.49
CA ILE A 286 -3.06 13.98 13.58
C ILE A 286 -3.95 15.21 13.33
N PRO A 287 -4.12 16.10 14.32
CA PRO A 287 -5.00 17.26 14.16
C PRO A 287 -4.41 18.22 13.13
N VAL A 288 -5.17 18.53 12.10
CA VAL A 288 -5.01 19.79 11.38
C VAL A 288 -5.67 20.88 12.23
N ALA A 289 -5.16 22.10 12.21
CA ALA A 289 -5.64 23.16 13.09
C ALA A 289 -7.18 23.26 13.13
N GLY A 290 -7.77 23.00 14.30
CA GLY A 290 -9.22 23.00 14.52
C GLY A 290 -9.94 21.68 14.33
N ASP A 291 -9.27 20.61 13.95
CA ASP A 291 -9.83 19.27 13.79
C ASP A 291 -9.52 18.37 14.99
N ASN A 292 -10.52 17.72 15.55
CA ASN A 292 -10.41 16.94 16.78
C ASN A 292 -10.82 15.46 16.64
N CYS A 293 -11.07 14.95 15.43
CA CYS A 293 -11.47 13.57 15.14
C CYS A 293 -12.66 12.99 15.94
N VAL A 294 -13.35 13.81 16.75
CA VAL A 294 -14.46 13.33 17.62
C VAL A 294 -15.54 12.61 16.82
N THR A 295 -15.82 13.10 15.60
CA THR A 295 -16.84 12.49 14.73
C THR A 295 -16.51 11.06 14.33
N TRP A 296 -15.25 10.76 14.05
CA TRP A 296 -14.80 9.42 13.66
C TRP A 296 -14.84 8.45 14.84
N LEU A 297 -14.35 8.88 16.02
CA LEU A 297 -14.44 8.09 17.23
C LEU A 297 -15.89 7.76 17.62
N GLN A 298 -16.79 8.73 17.54
CA GLN A 298 -18.21 8.51 17.78
C GLN A 298 -18.83 7.52 16.79
N ALA A 299 -18.45 7.61 15.50
CA ALA A 299 -18.92 6.69 14.49
C ALA A 299 -18.44 5.26 14.78
N TYR A 300 -17.17 5.08 15.14
CA TYR A 300 -16.67 3.76 15.58
C TYR A 300 -17.44 3.23 16.80
N GLN A 301 -17.59 4.02 17.85
CA GLN A 301 -18.27 3.62 19.10
C GLN A 301 -19.75 3.26 18.90
N THR A 302 -20.40 3.84 17.90
CA THR A 302 -21.81 3.59 17.61
C THR A 302 -22.04 2.57 16.49
N GLY A 303 -20.98 2.06 15.86
CA GLY A 303 -21.07 1.21 14.69
C GLY A 303 -21.63 1.93 13.45
N ALA A 304 -21.47 3.26 13.39
CA ALA A 304 -21.92 4.05 12.25
C ALA A 304 -20.98 3.92 11.07
N THR A 305 -21.53 3.96 9.86
CA THR A 305 -20.77 3.97 8.61
C THR A 305 -20.27 5.37 8.27
N GLY A 306 -19.15 5.44 7.52
CA GLY A 306 -18.66 6.71 6.98
C GLY A 306 -19.67 7.37 6.03
N ASN A 307 -19.64 8.70 5.98
CA ASN A 307 -20.41 9.50 5.04
C ASN A 307 -19.66 10.80 4.67
N LYS A 308 -20.15 11.50 3.65
CA LYS A 308 -19.51 12.72 3.12
C LYS A 308 -19.34 13.86 4.12
N ASP A 309 -20.19 13.96 5.14
CA ASP A 309 -20.14 15.03 6.14
C ASP A 309 -19.03 14.80 7.19
N MET A 310 -18.40 13.60 7.16
CA MET A 310 -17.28 13.24 8.02
C MET A 310 -15.91 13.48 7.38
N PHE A 311 -15.85 13.96 6.14
CA PHE A 311 -14.59 14.22 5.48
C PHE A 311 -13.76 15.28 6.22
N LYS A 312 -12.47 15.00 6.35
CA LYS A 312 -11.45 15.90 6.84
C LYS A 312 -10.36 16.07 5.79
N SER A 313 -9.83 17.28 5.66
CA SER A 313 -8.72 17.56 4.76
C SER A 313 -7.40 17.21 5.43
N ARG A 314 -6.53 16.54 4.70
CA ARG A 314 -5.17 16.21 5.10
C ARG A 314 -4.17 16.87 4.16
N GLU A 315 -3.10 17.39 4.73
CA GLU A 315 -1.93 17.85 3.99
C GLU A 315 -0.67 17.27 4.67
N ILE A 316 0.24 16.71 3.87
CA ILE A 316 1.45 16.04 4.33
C ILE A 316 2.60 16.47 3.44
N ASP A 317 3.64 17.05 4.04
CA ASP A 317 4.85 17.40 3.31
C ASP A 317 5.78 16.20 3.18
N PHE A 318 6.38 15.99 2.01
CA PHE A 318 7.31 14.90 1.76
C PHE A 318 8.57 14.98 2.61
N ASP A 319 9.01 16.17 2.96
CA ASP A 319 10.22 16.44 3.73
C ASP A 319 9.99 16.48 5.26
N ALA A 320 8.73 16.41 5.72
CA ALA A 320 8.37 16.55 7.13
C ALA A 320 9.14 15.60 8.07
N THR A 321 9.50 14.42 7.58
CA THR A 321 10.26 13.41 8.35
C THR A 321 11.75 13.45 8.11
N GLY A 322 12.22 14.21 7.11
CA GLY A 322 13.63 14.27 6.69
C GLY A 322 14.14 13.03 5.93
N TYR A 323 13.26 12.09 5.58
CA TYR A 323 13.63 10.90 4.78
C TYR A 323 13.71 11.18 3.29
N PHE A 324 12.98 12.17 2.83
CA PHE A 324 12.85 12.52 1.42
C PHE A 324 13.23 13.97 1.18
N GLN A 325 13.73 14.25 -0.01
CA GLN A 325 14.18 15.58 -0.42
C GLN A 325 13.87 15.84 -1.89
N GLU A 326 14.01 17.09 -2.31
CA GLU A 326 13.91 17.47 -3.73
C GLU A 326 14.80 16.61 -4.62
N GLY A 327 14.24 16.21 -5.76
CA GLY A 327 14.90 15.34 -6.75
C GLY A 327 14.76 13.84 -6.50
N ASP A 328 14.30 13.43 -5.30
CA ASP A 328 13.98 12.01 -5.07
C ASP A 328 12.77 11.58 -5.91
N THR A 329 12.84 10.38 -6.47
CA THR A 329 11.71 9.72 -7.11
C THR A 329 11.15 8.68 -6.15
N VAL A 330 9.86 8.77 -5.84
CA VAL A 330 9.23 7.92 -4.83
C VAL A 330 7.90 7.34 -5.31
N LYS A 331 7.57 6.13 -4.88
CA LYS A 331 6.21 5.60 -4.87
C LYS A 331 5.53 5.97 -3.57
N VAL A 332 4.22 6.19 -3.63
CA VAL A 332 3.38 6.53 -2.47
C VAL A 332 2.38 5.40 -2.24
N ARG A 333 2.19 5.00 -0.98
CA ARG A 333 1.11 4.08 -0.62
C ARG A 333 0.31 4.57 0.58
N PHE A 334 -0.94 4.20 0.57
CA PHE A 334 -1.88 4.30 1.68
C PHE A 334 -2.01 2.91 2.28
N ARG A 335 -1.79 2.77 3.58
CA ARG A 335 -1.86 1.48 4.27
C ARG A 335 -2.75 1.56 5.50
N LEU A 336 -3.71 0.65 5.60
CA LEU A 336 -4.49 0.38 6.79
C LEU A 336 -3.94 -0.91 7.41
N TYR A 337 -3.48 -0.83 8.65
CA TYR A 337 -3.11 -1.99 9.45
C TYR A 337 -4.27 -2.37 10.36
N SER A 338 -4.59 -3.65 10.42
CA SER A 338 -5.55 -4.24 11.34
C SER A 338 -4.86 -5.30 12.18
N ASP A 339 -5.10 -5.29 13.49
CA ASP A 339 -4.68 -6.39 14.34
C ASP A 339 -5.59 -7.62 14.17
N ASP A 340 -5.61 -8.56 15.11
CA ASP A 340 -6.29 -9.84 15.02
C ASP A 340 -7.64 -9.88 15.75
N LEU A 341 -8.24 -8.74 16.11
CA LEU A 341 -9.44 -8.74 16.94
C LEU A 341 -10.64 -8.01 16.33
N THR A 342 -10.71 -6.71 16.47
CA THR A 342 -11.91 -5.92 16.16
C THR A 342 -11.65 -5.02 14.96
N VAL A 343 -12.66 -4.81 14.15
CA VAL A 343 -12.58 -3.96 12.96
C VAL A 343 -13.59 -2.81 13.02
N GLY A 344 -13.26 -1.70 12.36
CA GLY A 344 -14.16 -0.58 12.15
C GLY A 344 -14.80 -0.57 10.76
N TRP A 345 -15.34 0.59 10.38
CA TRP A 345 -15.84 0.78 9.01
C TRP A 345 -14.71 0.77 8.00
N GLY A 346 -13.61 1.50 8.24
CA GLY A 346 -12.44 1.53 7.37
C GLY A 346 -11.97 2.93 7.00
N TRP A 347 -11.33 3.07 5.84
CA TRP A 347 -10.73 4.28 5.33
C TRP A 347 -11.27 4.63 3.94
N GLY A 348 -11.81 5.84 3.80
CA GLY A 348 -12.24 6.41 2.53
C GLY A 348 -11.43 7.65 2.20
N ILE A 349 -10.92 7.77 0.98
CA ILE A 349 -10.07 8.85 0.49
C ILE A 349 -10.67 9.43 -0.77
N ASP A 350 -10.71 10.77 -0.86
CA ASP A 350 -11.17 11.51 -2.04
C ASP A 350 -10.27 12.73 -2.30
N ASP A 351 -10.41 13.33 -3.47
CA ASP A 351 -9.72 14.57 -3.84
C ASP A 351 -8.19 14.52 -3.59
N LEU A 352 -7.50 13.55 -4.19
CA LEU A 352 -6.06 13.36 -4.03
C LEU A 352 -5.28 14.29 -4.97
N TYR A 353 -4.43 15.13 -4.36
CA TYR A 353 -3.51 16.05 -5.02
C TYR A 353 -2.09 15.82 -4.50
N ILE A 354 -1.17 15.45 -5.38
CA ILE A 354 0.24 15.28 -5.06
C ILE A 354 1.02 16.35 -5.81
N GLN A 355 1.71 17.23 -5.06
CA GLN A 355 2.45 18.37 -5.60
C GLN A 355 1.63 19.22 -6.58
N ALA A 356 0.34 19.32 -6.32
CA ALA A 356 -0.62 20.07 -7.09
C ALA A 356 -1.48 20.93 -6.17
N GLU A 357 -1.97 22.07 -6.67
CA GLU A 357 -3.00 22.80 -5.96
C GLU A 357 -4.33 22.09 -6.12
N GLN A 358 -5.03 21.91 -5.01
CA GLN A 358 -6.47 21.78 -5.12
C GLN A 358 -6.94 23.00 -5.91
N PRO A 359 -7.75 22.83 -6.98
CA PRO A 359 -8.39 23.96 -7.56
C PRO A 359 -9.04 24.67 -6.38
N VAL A 360 -8.63 25.93 -6.17
CA VAL A 360 -9.33 26.77 -5.20
C VAL A 360 -10.73 26.86 -5.77
N VAL A 361 -11.57 25.91 -5.41
CA VAL A 361 -12.99 26.17 -5.36
C VAL A 361 -13.04 27.23 -4.28
N LEU A 362 -12.91 28.46 -4.69
CA LEU A 362 -13.24 29.61 -3.85
C LEU A 362 -14.62 29.21 -3.34
N GLY A 363 -14.67 28.81 -2.07
CA GLY A 363 -15.83 28.19 -1.44
C GLY A 363 -17.05 29.08 -1.61
N ILE A 364 -17.64 28.89 -2.75
CA ILE A 364 -19.02 29.23 -2.95
C ILE A 364 -19.69 27.89 -2.64
N GLU A 365 -20.20 27.76 -1.42
CA GLU A 365 -21.40 26.98 -1.28
C GLU A 365 -22.32 27.40 -2.43
N PHE A 366 -22.46 26.54 -3.45
CA PHE A 366 -23.53 26.66 -4.43
C PHE A 366 -24.85 26.33 -3.74
N THR A 367 -25.05 26.95 -2.59
CA THR A 367 -26.29 26.93 -1.86
C THR A 367 -27.27 27.79 -2.63
N LYS A 368 -28.42 27.23 -2.92
CA LYS A 368 -29.72 27.89 -3.20
C LYS A 368 -29.72 29.26 -3.92
N LEU A 369 -28.64 30.04 -3.88
CA LEU A 369 -28.44 31.37 -4.47
C LEU A 369 -28.24 31.36 -5.99
N GLU A 370 -27.73 30.23 -6.58
CA GLU A 370 -27.53 30.12 -8.04
C GLU A 370 -28.83 30.19 -8.85
N LYS A 371 -29.92 29.73 -8.26
CA LYS A 371 -31.23 29.77 -8.91
C LYS A 371 -31.80 31.20 -9.03
N ASN A 372 -31.16 32.17 -8.39
CA ASN A 372 -31.69 33.50 -8.23
C ASN A 372 -30.94 34.57 -9.05
N ILE A 373 -30.01 34.16 -9.92
CA ILE A 373 -29.28 35.03 -10.83
C ILE A 373 -29.22 34.40 -12.21
N SER A 374 -29.67 35.10 -13.22
CA SER A 374 -29.59 34.69 -14.62
C SER A 374 -28.63 35.63 -15.37
N ILE A 375 -27.79 35.05 -16.25
CA ILE A 375 -26.89 35.82 -17.12
C ILE A 375 -27.13 35.34 -18.56
N PHE A 376 -27.50 36.27 -19.40
CA PHE A 376 -27.81 35.97 -20.82
C PHE A 376 -27.57 37.17 -21.75
N PRO A 377 -27.25 36.94 -23.03
CA PRO A 377 -26.96 35.63 -23.59
C PRO A 377 -25.63 35.09 -23.13
N ASN A 378 -25.50 33.77 -23.05
CA ASN A 378 -24.26 33.06 -22.82
C ASN A 378 -24.24 31.79 -23.70
N PRO A 379 -23.43 31.73 -24.76
CA PRO A 379 -22.39 32.69 -25.18
C PRO A 379 -22.93 34.08 -25.57
N THR A 380 -22.02 35.09 -25.55
CA THR A 380 -22.32 36.48 -25.85
C THR A 380 -21.33 37.06 -26.86
N ASN A 381 -21.78 38.07 -27.63
CA ASN A 381 -20.91 38.87 -28.50
C ASN A 381 -20.14 40.00 -27.69
N GLY A 382 -20.20 39.93 -26.35
CA GLY A 382 -19.58 40.90 -25.46
C GLY A 382 -20.56 41.76 -24.69
N ILE A 383 -21.85 41.75 -24.99
CA ILE A 383 -22.89 42.43 -24.23
C ILE A 383 -23.84 41.39 -23.66
N PHE A 384 -24.06 41.44 -22.35
CA PHE A 384 -24.96 40.52 -21.66
C PHE A 384 -25.64 41.17 -20.45
N SER A 385 -26.76 40.60 -20.05
CA SER A 385 -27.54 41.08 -18.93
C SER A 385 -27.40 40.15 -17.72
N ILE A 386 -27.34 40.74 -16.54
CA ILE A 386 -27.42 40.05 -15.25
C ILE A 386 -28.78 40.36 -14.65
N GLU A 387 -29.62 39.34 -14.48
CA GLU A 387 -30.91 39.46 -13.81
C GLU A 387 -30.84 38.89 -12.39
N PHE A 388 -31.32 39.68 -11.44
CA PHE A 388 -31.43 39.32 -10.04
C PHE A 388 -32.85 38.96 -9.68
N SER A 389 -33.03 37.96 -8.81
CA SER A 389 -34.30 37.70 -8.15
C SER A 389 -34.44 38.51 -6.87
N ASP A 390 -35.61 38.46 -6.27
CA ASP A 390 -36.00 39.23 -5.05
C ASP A 390 -35.11 39.00 -3.82
N THR A 391 -34.19 38.06 -3.85
CA THR A 391 -33.29 37.75 -2.74
C THR A 391 -32.03 38.60 -2.70
N TRP A 392 -31.70 39.29 -3.80
CA TRP A 392 -30.58 40.21 -3.93
C TRP A 392 -31.11 41.68 -3.87
N LYS A 393 -31.07 42.30 -2.71
CA LYS A 393 -31.52 43.69 -2.52
C LYS A 393 -30.40 44.55 -2.05
N GLY A 394 -30.23 45.73 -2.69
CA GLY A 394 -29.19 46.69 -2.37
C GLY A 394 -28.07 46.72 -3.42
N ASP A 395 -26.94 47.31 -3.06
CA ASP A 395 -25.80 47.42 -3.96
C ASP A 395 -25.04 46.13 -4.06
N VAL A 396 -24.74 45.70 -5.31
CA VAL A 396 -24.00 44.47 -5.63
C VAL A 396 -22.75 44.86 -6.40
N GLU A 397 -21.59 44.49 -5.90
CA GLU A 397 -20.34 44.65 -6.65
C GLU A 397 -20.24 43.53 -7.70
N CYS A 398 -20.09 43.91 -8.96
CA CYS A 398 -19.89 42.99 -10.09
C CYS A 398 -18.45 43.15 -10.60
N LYS A 399 -17.68 42.05 -10.57
CA LYS A 399 -16.35 41.95 -11.17
C LYS A 399 -16.36 40.98 -12.33
N ILE A 400 -15.74 41.35 -13.43
CA ILE A 400 -15.45 40.47 -14.54
C ILE A 400 -13.97 40.11 -14.50
N ILE A 401 -13.66 38.84 -14.46
CA ILE A 401 -12.30 38.31 -14.27
C ILE A 401 -11.99 37.36 -15.44
N ASP A 402 -10.80 37.44 -16.01
CA ASP A 402 -10.35 36.50 -17.03
C ASP A 402 -9.85 35.17 -16.42
N ILE A 403 -9.53 34.19 -17.27
CA ILE A 403 -9.05 32.87 -16.84
C ILE A 403 -7.70 32.91 -16.10
N PHE A 404 -6.96 34.04 -16.16
CA PHE A 404 -5.71 34.26 -15.46
C PHE A 404 -5.90 34.97 -14.12
N GLY A 405 -7.15 35.22 -13.71
CA GLY A 405 -7.47 35.93 -12.47
C GLY A 405 -7.35 37.45 -12.56
N ARG A 406 -7.14 38.02 -13.74
CA ARG A 406 -7.02 39.47 -13.92
C ARG A 406 -8.41 40.09 -13.98
N GLU A 407 -8.63 41.13 -13.19
CA GLU A 407 -9.83 41.92 -13.21
C GLU A 407 -9.93 42.72 -14.52
N ILE A 408 -11.03 42.55 -15.25
CA ILE A 408 -11.30 43.16 -16.55
C ILE A 408 -12.23 44.36 -16.43
N LEU A 409 -13.19 44.23 -15.51
CA LEU A 409 -14.20 45.27 -15.23
C LEU A 409 -14.67 45.13 -13.78
N THR A 410 -14.86 46.24 -13.09
CA THR A 410 -15.60 46.31 -11.83
C THR A 410 -16.69 47.38 -11.94
N LYS A 411 -17.92 47.02 -11.52
CA LYS A 411 -19.09 47.88 -11.58
C LYS A 411 -20.00 47.60 -10.38
N GLU A 412 -20.50 48.67 -9.74
CA GLU A 412 -21.59 48.56 -8.77
C GLU A 412 -22.95 48.49 -9.48
N LEU A 413 -23.75 47.52 -9.11
CA LEU A 413 -25.09 47.27 -9.63
C LEU A 413 -26.10 47.56 -8.51
N ASN A 414 -26.96 48.55 -8.72
CA ASN A 414 -27.97 48.91 -7.72
C ASN A 414 -29.25 48.11 -7.91
N ASN A 415 -29.54 47.21 -6.98
CA ASN A 415 -30.71 46.31 -7.02
C ASN A 415 -31.72 46.63 -5.88
N ASN A 416 -31.91 47.91 -5.55
CA ASN A 416 -32.77 48.33 -4.46
C ASN A 416 -34.24 47.92 -4.60
N LEU A 417 -34.70 47.65 -5.82
CA LEU A 417 -36.09 47.26 -6.10
C LEU A 417 -36.30 45.73 -6.07
N GLY A 418 -35.22 44.94 -5.89
CA GLY A 418 -35.32 43.49 -5.69
C GLY A 418 -35.45 42.66 -6.96
N SER A 419 -35.82 43.11 -8.09
CA SER A 419 -35.85 42.44 -9.38
C SER A 419 -35.41 43.42 -10.45
N SER A 420 -34.14 43.37 -10.83
CA SER A 420 -33.56 44.27 -11.82
C SER A 420 -32.66 43.54 -12.79
N SER A 421 -32.56 44.10 -14.00
CA SER A 421 -31.64 43.63 -15.03
C SER A 421 -30.58 44.68 -15.27
N HIS A 422 -29.32 44.25 -15.29
CA HIS A 422 -28.17 45.14 -15.49
C HIS A 422 -27.35 44.69 -16.67
N GLU A 423 -27.15 45.61 -17.63
CA GLU A 423 -26.32 45.34 -18.80
C GLU A 423 -24.84 45.53 -18.49
N ILE A 424 -24.03 44.58 -18.92
CA ILE A 424 -22.57 44.56 -18.83
C ILE A 424 -22.00 44.49 -20.26
N ASP A 425 -21.07 45.37 -20.54
CA ASP A 425 -20.39 45.45 -21.85
C ASP A 425 -18.89 45.14 -21.70
N ILE A 426 -18.49 44.03 -22.30
CA ILE A 426 -17.09 43.62 -22.48
C ILE A 426 -16.76 43.44 -23.98
N SER A 427 -17.49 44.09 -24.87
CA SER A 427 -17.33 43.93 -26.35
C SER A 427 -15.92 44.33 -26.81
N THR A 428 -15.25 45.24 -26.11
CA THR A 428 -13.87 45.66 -26.42
C THR A 428 -12.78 44.66 -25.98
N LYS A 429 -13.15 43.56 -25.28
CA LYS A 429 -12.20 42.52 -24.84
C LYS A 429 -12.14 41.43 -25.88
N ASN A 430 -11.02 40.66 -25.85
CA ASN A 430 -10.85 39.49 -26.75
C ASN A 430 -11.89 38.42 -26.42
N ASP A 431 -12.16 37.57 -27.42
CA ASP A 431 -13.00 36.39 -27.25
C ASP A 431 -12.36 35.43 -26.25
N GLY A 432 -13.18 34.74 -25.49
CA GLY A 432 -12.70 33.82 -24.46
C GLY A 432 -13.70 33.58 -23.32
N VAL A 433 -13.20 32.93 -22.28
CA VAL A 433 -13.97 32.63 -21.07
C VAL A 433 -13.69 33.69 -20.01
N PHE A 434 -14.75 34.21 -19.40
CA PHE A 434 -14.69 35.15 -18.30
C PHE A 434 -15.52 34.63 -17.11
N ILE A 435 -15.18 35.08 -15.92
CA ILE A 435 -15.93 34.82 -14.70
C ILE A 435 -16.60 36.11 -14.27
N VAL A 436 -17.90 36.09 -14.11
CA VAL A 436 -18.70 37.16 -13.50
C VAL A 436 -18.78 36.84 -12.01
N GLN A 437 -18.15 37.63 -11.20
CA GLN A 437 -18.21 37.58 -9.74
C GLN A 437 -19.15 38.66 -9.21
N LEU A 438 -20.10 38.29 -8.38
CA LEU A 438 -21.04 39.19 -7.73
C LEU A 438 -20.87 39.06 -6.21
N VAL A 439 -20.74 40.21 -5.54
CA VAL A 439 -20.52 40.32 -4.10
C VAL A 439 -21.54 41.28 -3.49
N GLN A 440 -22.19 40.88 -2.41
CA GLN A 440 -23.07 41.71 -1.61
C GLN A 440 -22.94 41.28 -0.14
N ASP A 441 -22.46 42.18 0.70
CA ASP A 441 -22.15 41.89 2.11
C ASP A 441 -21.25 40.60 2.22
N ASP A 442 -21.68 39.61 2.97
CA ASP A 442 -21.00 38.30 3.11
C ASP A 442 -21.38 37.29 2.01
N ARG A 443 -22.16 37.70 1.01
CA ARG A 443 -22.61 36.82 -0.09
C ARG A 443 -21.72 37.04 -1.30
N LYS A 444 -21.27 35.93 -1.87
CA LYS A 444 -20.49 35.92 -3.10
C LYS A 444 -21.01 34.85 -4.03
N THR A 445 -21.14 35.12 -5.32
CA THR A 445 -21.45 34.16 -6.35
C THR A 445 -20.63 34.40 -7.62
N MET A 446 -20.41 33.32 -8.41
CA MET A 446 -19.66 33.40 -9.66
C MET A 446 -20.42 32.69 -10.76
N LYS A 447 -20.37 33.22 -11.97
CA LYS A 447 -20.94 32.59 -13.17
C LYS A 447 -19.94 32.68 -14.31
N LYS A 448 -19.83 31.59 -15.07
CA LYS A 448 -19.03 31.57 -16.30
C LYS A 448 -19.81 32.22 -17.43
N ILE A 449 -19.13 33.10 -18.19
CA ILE A 449 -19.61 33.65 -19.46
C ILE A 449 -18.60 33.36 -20.57
N ILE A 450 -19.09 33.05 -21.76
CA ILE A 450 -18.28 32.81 -22.95
C ILE A 450 -18.54 33.95 -23.91
N LYS A 451 -17.49 34.64 -24.34
CA LYS A 451 -17.53 35.65 -25.39
C LYS A 451 -17.00 35.02 -26.68
N GLU A 452 -17.78 35.18 -27.79
CA GLU A 452 -17.50 34.71 -29.14
C GLU A 452 -17.55 35.86 -30.13
#